data_01c70c1e471788596ef0c5e68421882d
#
_entry.id   01c70c1e471788596ef0c5e68421882d
#
_cell.length_a   1.000
_cell.length_b   1.000
_cell.length_c   1.000
_cell.angle_alpha   90.00
_cell.angle_beta   90.00
_cell.angle_gamma   90.00
#
_symmetry.space_group_name_H-M   'P 1'
#
loop_
_entity.id
_entity.type
_entity.pdbx_description
1 polymer ?
#
loop_
_entity_poly.entity_id
_entity_poly.type
_entity_poly.pdbx_seq_one_letter_code
_entity_poly.pdbx_strand_id
1 'polypeptide(L)'
;MSVPEIQAEELKQRLDRGESVFLLDVRDEYEYEISNIGGHLIPLPELPRRYKELNTRQEIVAVCKMGPRGVKAVEFLQRQGFEKVVNLSGGIHAWSDRIDKKVRKY
;
A
#
# COMPACT_ATOMS: atom_id res chain seq x y z
N MET A 1 -14.87 3.46 10.97
CA MET A 1 -13.98 2.54 11.68
C MET A 1 -12.58 2.63 11.08
N SER A 2 -11.60 2.57 11.95
CA SER A 2 -10.21 2.59 11.49
C SER A 2 -9.81 1.21 10.97
N VAL A 3 -8.87 1.18 10.03
CA VAL A 3 -8.28 -0.05 9.54
C VAL A 3 -6.89 -0.24 10.16
N PRO A 4 -6.35 -1.46 10.15
CA PRO A 4 -4.98 -1.68 10.60
C PRO A 4 -4.00 -0.87 9.75
N GLU A 5 -2.97 -0.33 10.40
CA GLU A 5 -1.95 0.46 9.73
C GLU A 5 -0.56 -0.01 10.10
N ILE A 6 0.40 0.28 9.21
CA ILE A 6 1.81 0.08 9.47
C ILE A 6 2.53 1.41 9.25
N GLN A 7 3.49 1.72 10.11
CA GLN A 7 4.30 2.91 9.96
C GLN A 7 5.42 2.68 8.95
N ALA A 8 5.87 3.75 8.32
CA ALA A 8 6.92 3.65 7.29
C ALA A 8 8.19 2.97 7.84
N GLU A 9 8.59 3.32 9.05
CA GLU A 9 9.78 2.74 9.68
C GLU A 9 9.64 1.24 9.89
N GLU A 10 8.48 0.78 10.33
CA GLU A 10 8.23 -0.65 10.53
C GLU A 10 8.24 -1.40 9.20
N LEU A 11 7.61 -0.84 8.18
CA LEU A 11 7.62 -1.45 6.84
C LEU A 11 9.05 -1.57 6.31
N LYS A 12 9.85 -0.50 6.47
CA LYS A 12 11.26 -0.50 6.05
C LYS A 12 12.03 -1.63 6.73
N GLN A 13 11.86 -1.78 8.04
CA GLN A 13 12.52 -2.85 8.78
C GLN A 13 12.14 -4.23 8.27
N ARG A 14 10.87 -4.44 7.99
CA ARG A 14 10.39 -5.73 7.48
C ARG A 14 10.96 -6.04 6.10
N LEU A 15 10.98 -5.04 5.22
CA LEU A 15 11.56 -5.21 3.88
C LEU A 15 13.07 -5.48 3.96
N ASP A 16 13.78 -4.78 4.84
CA ASP A 16 15.21 -4.95 5.02
C ASP A 16 15.57 -6.35 5.54
N ARG A 17 14.68 -6.95 6.35
CA ARG A 17 14.86 -8.32 6.83
C ARG A 17 14.50 -9.37 5.79
N GLY A 18 14.05 -8.96 4.61
CA GLY A 18 13.66 -9.88 3.56
C GLY A 18 12.31 -10.57 3.79
N GLU A 19 11.46 -10.00 4.64
CA GLU A 19 10.13 -10.57 4.88
C GLU A 19 9.26 -10.45 3.63
N SER A 20 8.41 -11.46 3.42
CA SER A 20 7.54 -11.51 2.25
C SER A 20 6.31 -10.64 2.48
N VAL A 21 6.43 -9.37 2.10
CA VAL A 21 5.34 -8.39 2.20
C VAL A 21 4.97 -7.94 0.79
N PHE A 22 3.68 -7.99 0.46
CA PHE A 22 3.18 -7.58 -0.84
C PHE A 22 2.74 -6.12 -0.77
N LEU A 23 3.37 -5.26 -1.56
CA LEU A 23 2.99 -3.85 -1.63
C LEU A 23 1.96 -3.66 -2.73
N LEU A 24 0.76 -3.20 -2.35
CA LEU A 24 -0.33 -2.93 -3.30
C LEU A 24 -0.50 -1.42 -3.43
N ASP A 25 -0.08 -0.87 -4.56
CA ASP A 25 -0.21 0.56 -4.82
C ASP A 25 -1.57 0.81 -5.47
N VAL A 26 -2.41 1.63 -4.81
CA VAL A 26 -3.77 1.87 -5.27
C VAL A 26 -3.96 3.29 -5.83
N ARG A 27 -2.84 3.91 -6.23
CA ARG A 27 -2.86 5.23 -6.87
C ARG A 27 -3.16 5.10 -8.35
N ASP A 28 -3.25 6.23 -9.03
CA ASP A 28 -3.39 6.24 -10.48
C ASP A 28 -2.03 5.97 -11.15
N GLU A 29 -2.08 5.55 -12.40
CA GLU A 29 -0.88 5.20 -13.16
C GLU A 29 0.10 6.37 -13.23
N TYR A 30 -0.39 7.59 -13.48
CA TYR A 30 0.51 8.74 -13.58
C TYR A 30 1.22 9.04 -12.26
N GLU A 31 0.56 8.78 -11.13
CA GLU A 31 1.20 8.97 -9.82
C GLU A 31 2.33 7.95 -9.63
N TYR A 32 2.07 6.71 -10.01
CA TYR A 32 3.07 5.65 -9.92
C TYR A 32 4.30 5.97 -10.77
N GLU A 33 4.10 6.56 -11.93
CA GLU A 33 5.20 6.95 -12.81
C GLU A 33 6.03 8.09 -12.21
N ILE A 34 5.40 9.01 -11.46
CA ILE A 34 6.12 10.10 -10.80
C ILE A 34 7.09 9.55 -9.76
N SER A 35 6.60 8.65 -8.91
CA SER A 35 7.43 7.97 -7.91
C SER A 35 6.69 6.77 -7.36
N ASN A 36 7.44 5.76 -6.91
CA ASN A 36 6.84 4.58 -6.30
C ASN A 36 7.88 3.89 -5.41
N ILE A 37 7.44 2.93 -4.62
CA ILE A 37 8.32 2.12 -3.79
C ILE A 37 8.32 0.65 -4.23
N GLY A 38 8.02 0.42 -5.51
CA GLY A 38 8.11 -0.90 -6.11
C GLY A 38 6.88 -1.78 -5.95
N GLY A 39 5.73 -1.20 -5.61
CA GLY A 39 4.53 -1.98 -5.40
C GLY A 39 3.87 -2.43 -6.70
N HIS A 40 2.92 -3.37 -6.56
CA HIS A 40 2.07 -3.81 -7.65
C HIS A 40 0.91 -2.84 -7.78
N LEU A 41 0.77 -2.22 -8.95
CA LEU A 41 -0.23 -1.17 -9.15
C LEU A 41 -1.59 -1.75 -9.55
N ILE A 42 -2.60 -1.48 -8.72
CA ILE A 42 -4.00 -1.66 -9.08
C ILE A 42 -4.72 -0.39 -8.61
N PRO A 43 -5.03 0.54 -9.51
CA PRO A 43 -5.74 1.76 -9.12
C PRO A 43 -7.04 1.43 -8.37
N LEU A 44 -7.34 2.21 -7.33
CA LEU A 44 -8.47 1.93 -6.45
C LEU A 44 -9.79 1.68 -7.21
N PRO A 45 -10.15 2.47 -8.25
CA PRO A 45 -11.38 2.21 -8.99
C PRO A 45 -11.41 0.85 -9.71
N GLU A 46 -10.23 0.27 -9.97
CA GLU A 46 -10.14 -1.04 -10.64
C GLU A 46 -10.13 -2.20 -9.67
N LEU A 47 -9.94 -1.94 -8.38
CA LEU A 47 -9.78 -2.99 -7.39
C LEU A 47 -10.97 -3.95 -7.34
N PRO A 48 -12.24 -3.50 -7.43
CA PRO A 48 -13.38 -4.43 -7.39
C PRO A 48 -13.37 -5.48 -8.49
N ARG A 49 -12.79 -5.20 -9.65
CA ARG A 49 -12.73 -6.20 -10.74
C ARG A 49 -11.38 -6.92 -10.82
N ARG A 50 -10.39 -6.48 -10.02
CA ARG A 50 -9.03 -7.04 -10.13
C ARG A 50 -8.51 -7.66 -8.84
N TYR A 51 -9.26 -7.62 -7.74
CA TYR A 51 -8.73 -8.11 -6.45
C TYR A 51 -8.40 -9.60 -6.49
N LYS A 52 -8.96 -10.35 -7.42
CA LYS A 52 -8.66 -11.78 -7.57
C LYS A 52 -7.25 -12.05 -8.08
N GLU A 53 -6.54 -11.03 -8.55
CA GLU A 53 -5.11 -11.13 -8.86
C GLU A 53 -4.29 -11.31 -7.57
N LEU A 54 -4.87 -10.98 -6.42
CA LEU A 54 -4.18 -11.01 -5.14
C LEU A 54 -4.45 -12.31 -4.39
N ASN A 55 -3.50 -12.69 -3.55
CA ASN A 55 -3.62 -13.90 -2.73
C ASN A 55 -4.11 -13.52 -1.33
N THR A 56 -5.25 -14.10 -0.90
CA THR A 56 -5.86 -13.80 0.39
C THR A 56 -4.98 -14.16 1.59
N ARG A 57 -3.97 -15.00 1.38
CA ARG A 57 -3.06 -15.44 2.44
C ARG A 57 -1.82 -14.56 2.57
N GLN A 58 -1.57 -13.69 1.60
CA GLN A 58 -0.43 -12.78 1.65
C GLN A 58 -0.64 -11.68 2.66
N GLU A 59 0.46 -11.22 3.24
CA GLU A 59 0.44 -9.95 3.96
C GLU A 59 0.53 -8.83 2.95
N ILE A 60 -0.48 -7.98 2.92
CA ILE A 60 -0.59 -6.91 1.93
C ILE A 60 -0.54 -5.57 2.63
N VAL A 61 0.30 -4.67 2.13
CA VAL A 61 0.34 -3.28 2.56
C VAL A 61 -0.18 -2.42 1.43
N ALA A 62 -1.31 -1.75 1.68
CA ALA A 62 -1.88 -0.82 0.71
C ALA A 62 -1.12 0.51 0.77
N VAL A 63 -0.78 1.04 -0.38
CA VAL A 63 0.02 2.26 -0.53
C VAL A 63 -0.75 3.26 -1.37
N CYS A 64 -0.88 4.49 -0.87
CA CYS A 64 -1.40 5.58 -1.69
C CYS A 64 -0.58 6.85 -1.41
N LYS A 65 -1.05 8.02 -1.84
CA LYS A 65 -0.30 9.25 -1.67
C LYS A 65 -0.08 9.60 -0.20
N MET A 66 -1.18 9.69 0.58
CA MET A 66 -1.15 10.15 1.96
C MET A 66 -1.96 9.30 2.94
N GLY A 67 -2.67 8.26 2.47
CA GLY A 67 -3.39 7.32 3.33
C GLY A 67 -4.84 7.01 2.97
N PRO A 68 -5.69 7.99 2.62
CA PRO A 68 -7.15 7.75 2.51
C PRO A 68 -7.57 6.69 1.49
N ARG A 69 -6.96 6.67 0.31
CA ARG A 69 -7.29 5.64 -0.70
C ARG A 69 -6.86 4.26 -0.24
N GLY A 70 -5.73 4.19 0.47
CA GLY A 70 -5.25 2.94 1.06
C GLY A 70 -6.23 2.40 2.10
N VAL A 71 -6.80 3.28 2.94
CA VAL A 71 -7.84 2.89 3.90
C VAL A 71 -9.02 2.24 3.17
N LYS A 72 -9.50 2.87 2.11
CA LYS A 72 -10.61 2.31 1.33
C LYS A 72 -10.27 0.96 0.72
N ALA A 73 -9.05 0.81 0.23
CA ALA A 73 -8.58 -0.46 -0.31
C ALA A 73 -8.58 -1.56 0.76
N VAL A 74 -8.07 -1.25 1.95
CA VAL A 74 -8.06 -2.22 3.06
C VAL A 74 -9.48 -2.61 3.43
N GLU A 75 -10.39 -1.65 3.56
CA GLU A 75 -11.79 -1.95 3.88
C GLU A 75 -12.43 -2.86 2.84
N PHE A 76 -12.20 -2.58 1.56
CA PHE A 76 -12.72 -3.42 0.48
C PHE A 76 -12.16 -4.83 0.57
N LEU A 77 -10.85 -4.97 0.71
CA LEU A 77 -10.20 -6.28 0.76
C LEU A 77 -10.63 -7.09 1.98
N GLN A 78 -10.81 -6.44 3.13
CA GLN A 78 -11.33 -7.12 4.32
C GLN A 78 -12.71 -7.72 4.04
N ARG A 79 -13.57 -7.00 3.33
CA ARG A 79 -14.90 -7.52 2.94
C ARG A 79 -14.80 -8.71 1.98
N GLN A 80 -13.69 -8.83 1.26
CA GLN A 80 -13.46 -9.94 0.32
C GLN A 80 -12.71 -11.11 0.97
N GLY A 81 -12.51 -11.07 2.30
CA GLY A 81 -11.91 -12.18 3.03
C GLY A 81 -10.40 -12.10 3.23
N PHE A 82 -9.79 -10.97 2.89
CA PHE A 82 -8.36 -10.75 3.15
C PHE A 82 -8.17 -10.40 4.62
N GLU A 83 -7.38 -11.21 5.34
CA GLU A 83 -7.21 -11.02 6.78
C GLU A 83 -5.95 -10.27 7.17
N LYS A 84 -4.93 -10.28 6.29
CA LYS A 84 -3.60 -9.73 6.60
C LYS A 84 -3.31 -8.51 5.74
N VAL A 85 -4.25 -7.56 5.72
CA VAL A 85 -4.10 -6.35 4.93
C VAL A 85 -4.06 -5.14 5.84
N VAL A 86 -3.07 -4.26 5.63
CA VAL A 86 -2.88 -3.04 6.41
C VAL A 86 -2.63 -1.87 5.47
N ASN A 87 -2.82 -0.66 5.97
CA ASN A 87 -2.56 0.56 5.21
C ASN A 87 -1.22 1.17 5.65
N LEU A 88 -0.41 1.61 4.68
CA LEU A 88 0.80 2.37 5.00
C LEU A 88 0.38 3.76 5.46
N SER A 89 0.59 4.02 6.76
CA SER A 89 0.24 5.30 7.37
C SER A 89 1.00 6.43 6.71
N GLY A 90 0.28 7.45 6.25
CA GLY A 90 0.88 8.60 5.58
C GLY A 90 1.33 8.35 4.14
N GLY A 91 1.23 7.14 3.65
CA GLY A 91 1.48 6.79 2.24
C GLY A 91 2.88 7.11 1.74
N ILE A 92 2.97 7.41 0.44
CA ILE A 92 4.24 7.75 -0.22
C ILE A 92 4.88 8.99 0.41
N HIS A 93 4.07 9.96 0.85
CA HIS A 93 4.62 11.16 1.49
C HIS A 93 5.37 10.84 2.78
N ALA A 94 4.81 9.96 3.63
CA ALA A 94 5.51 9.54 4.84
C ALA A 94 6.77 8.75 4.52
N TRP A 95 6.72 7.89 3.52
CA TRP A 95 7.90 7.15 3.08
C TRP A 95 9.00 8.09 2.61
N SER A 96 8.64 9.08 1.79
CA SER A 96 9.59 10.08 1.30
C SER A 96 10.22 10.86 2.45
N ASP A 97 9.40 11.32 3.40
CA ASP A 97 9.89 12.14 4.51
C ASP A 97 10.77 11.37 5.49
N ARG A 98 10.44 10.09 5.74
CA ARG A 98 11.02 9.35 6.86
C ARG A 98 12.04 8.31 6.44
N ILE A 99 11.92 7.76 5.23
CA ILE A 99 12.70 6.61 4.81
C ILE A 99 13.64 6.97 3.67
N ASP A 100 13.12 7.50 2.57
CA ASP A 100 13.91 7.73 1.36
C ASP A 100 13.46 8.98 0.64
N LYS A 101 14.22 10.05 0.81
CA LYS A 101 13.91 11.34 0.21
C LYS A 101 14.03 11.37 -1.31
N LYS A 102 14.61 10.31 -1.90
CA LYS A 102 14.66 10.16 -3.36
C LYS A 102 13.28 9.80 -3.92
N VAL A 103 12.39 9.25 -3.09
CA VAL A 103 11.01 9.01 -3.50
C VAL A 103 10.31 10.35 -3.52
N ARG A 104 9.99 10.81 -4.72
CA ARG A 104 9.50 12.17 -4.93
C ARG A 104 8.09 12.37 -4.37
N LYS A 105 7.91 13.43 -3.60
CA LYS A 105 6.56 13.89 -3.23
C LYS A 105 5.97 14.70 -4.38
N TYR A 106 4.65 14.69 -4.46
CA TYR A 106 3.97 15.35 -5.57
C TYR A 106 2.65 15.96 -5.16
#